data_3adffdb9ec65a7bd1c7076ce18d5289f
#
_entry.id   3adffdb9ec65a7bd1c7076ce18d5289f
#
_cell.length_a   1.000
_cell.length_b   1.000
_cell.length_c   1.000
_cell.angle_alpha   90.00
_cell.angle_beta   90.00
_cell.angle_gamma   90.00
#
_symmetry.space_group_name_H-M   'P 1'
#
loop_
_entity.id
_entity.type
_entity.pdbx_description
1 polymer ?
#
loop_
_entity_poly.entity_id
_entity_poly.type
_entity_poly.pdbx_seq_one_letter_code
_entity_poly.pdbx_strand_id
1 'polypeptide(L)'
;FGEAYRVLEEGGVLTIYFTDKEIAAWDSLTMSIINSGFNITATHTITSEMPQRIGVQQDASADSTLLLTCRKPTTQPDDRMPTLWRDIKDETRQVAREKASSLLESEHNLTKTDTIISAFGPTLRVFTENYPVVDDKDELVRPREALREARTAVTEVLIQRELAGSLDDVDSLSTWYILSWLVYEQQSIPYDEARQLGLGVGVQIDEVKSDTKIWSKSRDDVVLSGHQG
;
A
#
# COMPACT_ATOMS: atom_id res chain seq x y z
N PHE A 1 17.26 4.93 -14.30
CA PHE A 1 17.72 5.71 -13.13
C PHE A 1 19.25 5.75 -13.02
N GLY A 2 20.00 4.72 -13.45
CA GLY A 2 21.47 4.70 -13.36
C GLY A 2 22.15 5.91 -13.99
N GLU A 3 21.72 6.38 -15.17
CA GLU A 3 22.27 7.58 -15.81
C GLU A 3 21.94 8.86 -15.01
N ALA A 4 20.75 8.96 -14.43
CA ALA A 4 20.42 10.07 -13.54
C ALA A 4 21.34 10.09 -12.32
N TYR A 5 21.59 8.92 -11.73
CA TYR A 5 22.52 8.79 -10.60
C TYR A 5 23.94 9.20 -10.97
N ARG A 6 24.40 8.81 -12.17
CA ARG A 6 25.74 9.12 -12.65
C ARG A 6 25.99 10.63 -12.82
N VAL A 7 24.98 11.37 -13.30
CA VAL A 7 25.13 12.82 -13.61
C VAL A 7 24.81 13.74 -12.44
N LEU A 8 24.04 13.26 -11.46
CA LEU A 8 23.73 14.05 -10.26
C LEU A 8 24.94 14.11 -9.32
N GLU A 9 25.15 15.27 -8.72
CA GLU A 9 26.10 15.44 -7.62
C GLU A 9 25.63 14.74 -6.34
N GLU A 10 26.51 14.58 -5.36
CA GLU A 10 26.15 14.06 -4.04
C GLU A 10 25.09 14.95 -3.37
N GLY A 11 24.06 14.33 -2.79
CA GLY A 11 22.90 15.03 -2.28
C GLY A 11 21.93 15.52 -3.36
N GLY A 12 22.26 15.34 -4.64
CA GLY A 12 21.42 15.71 -5.78
C GLY A 12 20.05 15.05 -5.74
N VAL A 13 19.05 15.75 -6.28
CA VAL A 13 17.63 15.35 -6.20
C VAL A 13 17.13 14.87 -7.53
N LEU A 14 16.46 13.72 -7.53
CA LEU A 14 15.65 13.18 -8.62
C LEU A 14 14.18 13.19 -8.19
N THR A 15 13.34 13.79 -9.00
CA THR A 15 11.88 13.81 -8.78
C THR A 15 11.19 12.91 -9.76
N ILE A 16 10.32 12.02 -9.27
CA ILE A 16 9.58 11.04 -10.06
C ILE A 16 8.09 11.26 -9.83
N TYR A 17 7.33 11.41 -10.91
CA TYR A 17 5.86 11.36 -10.89
C TYR A 17 5.43 9.94 -11.19
N PHE A 18 4.64 9.35 -10.31
CA PHE A 18 4.17 7.99 -10.51
C PHE A 18 2.76 7.80 -9.94
N THR A 19 1.95 7.07 -10.69
CA THR A 19 0.60 6.66 -10.30
C THR A 19 0.39 5.24 -10.77
N ASP A 20 0.03 4.37 -9.86
CA ASP A 20 -0.42 3.02 -10.15
C ASP A 20 -1.20 2.48 -8.95
N LYS A 21 -2.20 1.64 -9.16
CA LYS A 21 -2.96 0.99 -8.09
C LYS A 21 -2.36 -0.37 -7.67
N GLU A 22 -1.48 -0.91 -8.50
CA GLU A 22 -0.90 -2.23 -8.32
C GLU A 22 0.37 -2.17 -7.47
N ILE A 23 0.41 -2.94 -6.39
CA ILE A 23 1.61 -3.07 -5.53
C ILE A 23 2.83 -3.53 -6.34
N ALA A 24 2.64 -4.40 -7.33
CA ALA A 24 3.73 -4.90 -8.17
C ALA A 24 4.43 -3.79 -8.96
N ALA A 25 3.71 -2.78 -9.43
CA ALA A 25 4.29 -1.63 -10.13
C ALA A 25 5.13 -0.78 -9.17
N TRP A 26 4.63 -0.51 -7.97
CA TRP A 26 5.36 0.20 -6.91
C TRP A 26 6.59 -0.56 -6.43
N ASP A 27 6.50 -1.89 -6.26
CA ASP A 27 7.63 -2.75 -5.90
C ASP A 27 8.74 -2.65 -6.96
N SER A 28 8.38 -2.75 -8.24
CA SER A 28 9.32 -2.67 -9.37
C SER A 28 9.98 -1.30 -9.47
N LEU A 29 9.21 -0.22 -9.31
CA LEU A 29 9.72 1.16 -9.30
C LEU A 29 10.72 1.35 -8.15
N THR A 30 10.31 0.98 -6.91
CA THR A 30 11.14 1.17 -5.72
C THR A 30 12.43 0.37 -5.80
N MET A 31 12.38 -0.89 -6.27
CA MET A 31 13.59 -1.68 -6.50
C MET A 31 14.51 -1.02 -7.55
N SER A 32 13.95 -0.42 -8.59
CA SER A 32 14.73 0.30 -9.60
C SER A 32 15.40 1.55 -9.04
N ILE A 33 14.75 2.26 -8.13
CA ILE A 33 15.29 3.41 -7.40
C ILE A 33 16.46 2.96 -6.51
N ILE A 34 16.24 1.94 -5.68
CA ILE A 34 17.23 1.36 -4.76
C ILE A 34 18.45 0.83 -5.53
N ASN A 35 18.23 0.01 -6.55
CA ASN A 35 19.31 -0.59 -7.35
C ASN A 35 20.15 0.46 -8.09
N SER A 36 19.61 1.65 -8.28
CA SER A 36 20.35 2.78 -8.88
C SER A 36 21.07 3.62 -7.82
N GLY A 37 20.97 3.27 -6.54
CA GLY A 37 21.63 3.93 -5.43
C GLY A 37 20.87 5.11 -4.81
N PHE A 38 19.63 5.40 -5.25
CA PHE A 38 18.82 6.47 -4.67
C PHE A 38 18.04 6.01 -3.43
N ASN A 39 17.78 6.94 -2.51
CA ASN A 39 16.81 6.79 -1.43
C ASN A 39 15.61 7.71 -1.66
N ILE A 40 14.41 7.25 -1.32
CA ILE A 40 13.22 8.09 -1.27
C ILE A 40 13.27 8.88 0.04
N THR A 41 13.28 10.21 -0.03
CA THR A 41 13.42 11.08 1.14
C THR A 41 12.16 11.88 1.45
N ALA A 42 11.33 12.13 0.45
CA ALA A 42 10.04 12.80 0.64
C ALA A 42 9.05 12.31 -0.41
N THR A 43 7.77 12.42 -0.08
CA THR A 43 6.69 12.09 -1.00
C THR A 43 5.57 13.11 -0.85
N HIS A 44 4.96 13.47 -1.98
CA HIS A 44 3.87 14.41 -2.04
C HIS A 44 2.74 13.85 -2.89
N THR A 45 1.53 13.90 -2.38
CA THR A 45 0.35 13.48 -3.15
C THR A 45 -0.16 14.70 -3.91
N ILE A 46 -0.30 14.56 -5.22
CA ILE A 46 -0.92 15.57 -6.08
C ILE A 46 -2.25 15.01 -6.54
N THR A 47 -3.35 15.63 -6.12
CA THR A 47 -4.68 15.27 -6.60
C THR A 47 -4.93 16.04 -7.89
N SER A 48 -5.27 15.32 -8.96
CA SER A 48 -5.65 15.95 -10.21
C SER A 48 -7.05 16.55 -10.08
N GLU A 49 -7.15 17.86 -10.02
CA GLU A 49 -8.41 18.59 -10.06
C GLU A 49 -8.99 18.64 -11.49
N MET A 50 -8.93 17.57 -12.25
CA MET A 50 -9.69 17.53 -13.51
C MET A 50 -11.13 17.11 -13.21
N PRO A 51 -12.09 18.06 -13.12
CA PRO A 51 -13.49 17.70 -13.06
C PRO A 51 -13.89 17.12 -14.41
N GLN A 52 -14.35 15.88 -14.40
CA GLN A 52 -15.13 15.29 -15.47
C GLN A 52 -14.41 15.00 -16.80
N ARG A 53 -13.84 13.82 -16.92
CA ARG A 53 -13.92 13.14 -18.21
C ARG A 53 -15.39 12.77 -18.43
N ILE A 54 -16.08 13.58 -19.24
CA ILE A 54 -17.42 13.30 -19.70
C ILE A 54 -17.40 11.93 -20.41
N GLY A 55 -18.09 10.92 -19.85
CA GLY A 55 -18.45 9.68 -20.55
C GLY A 55 -17.65 8.42 -20.22
N VAL A 56 -16.85 8.38 -19.18
CA VAL A 56 -16.26 7.11 -18.69
C VAL A 56 -16.91 6.76 -17.35
N GLN A 57 -17.51 5.56 -17.28
CA GLN A 57 -18.03 4.98 -16.04
C GLN A 57 -16.98 5.13 -14.93
N GLN A 58 -17.45 5.39 -13.71
CA GLN A 58 -16.66 5.42 -12.47
C GLN A 58 -16.03 4.04 -12.20
N ASP A 59 -15.08 3.65 -13.04
CA ASP A 59 -14.13 2.62 -12.67
C ASP A 59 -13.12 3.27 -11.73
N ALA A 60 -12.80 2.59 -10.63
CA ALA A 60 -11.88 2.97 -9.58
C ALA A 60 -10.48 3.32 -10.15
N SER A 61 -10.36 4.48 -10.79
CA SER A 61 -9.07 4.99 -11.27
C SER A 61 -8.45 5.81 -10.14
N ALA A 62 -7.18 5.62 -9.90
CA ALA A 62 -6.43 6.48 -8.99
C ALA A 62 -6.35 7.88 -9.61
N ASP A 63 -6.98 8.86 -8.97
CA ASP A 63 -6.93 10.25 -9.39
C ASP A 63 -5.72 10.99 -8.82
N SER A 64 -5.04 10.35 -7.87
CA SER A 64 -3.85 10.90 -7.20
C SER A 64 -2.56 10.40 -7.82
N THR A 65 -1.64 11.33 -8.03
CA THR A 65 -0.25 11.06 -8.43
C THR A 65 0.68 11.28 -7.24
N LEU A 66 1.59 10.35 -6.98
CA LEU A 66 2.67 10.56 -6.04
C LEU A 66 3.88 11.19 -6.71
N LEU A 67 4.34 12.27 -6.12
CA LEU A 67 5.61 12.89 -6.40
C LEU A 67 6.64 12.30 -5.43
N LEU A 68 7.55 11.48 -5.92
CA LEU A 68 8.63 10.89 -5.14
C LEU A 68 9.87 11.78 -5.28
N THR A 69 10.39 12.26 -4.15
CA THR A 69 11.67 12.95 -4.10
C THR A 69 12.74 11.96 -3.67
N CYS A 70 13.64 11.65 -4.58
CA CYS A 70 14.74 10.73 -4.35
C CYS A 70 16.06 11.50 -4.25
N ARG A 71 16.93 11.11 -3.35
CA ARG A 71 18.26 11.73 -3.20
C ARG A 71 19.37 10.73 -3.45
N LYS A 72 20.42 11.24 -4.11
CA LYS A 72 21.69 10.53 -4.17
C LYS A 72 22.35 10.65 -2.79
N PRO A 73 22.52 9.53 -2.04
CA PRO A 73 23.10 9.59 -0.71
C PRO A 73 24.58 9.95 -0.77
N THR A 74 25.08 10.59 0.30
CA THR A 74 26.51 10.89 0.48
C THR A 74 27.30 9.66 0.95
N THR A 75 26.61 8.65 1.50
CA THR A 75 27.20 7.38 1.95
C THR A 75 26.82 6.27 0.96
N GLN A 76 27.81 5.49 0.55
CA GLN A 76 27.56 4.39 -0.41
C GLN A 76 26.62 3.33 0.21
N PRO A 77 25.66 2.78 -0.58
CA PRO A 77 24.74 1.76 -0.09
C PRO A 77 25.42 0.47 0.40
N ASP A 78 26.56 0.12 -0.18
CA ASP A 78 27.28 -1.13 0.13
C ASP A 78 27.87 -1.20 1.56
N ASP A 79 27.97 -0.06 2.25
CA ASP A 79 28.48 0.01 3.63
C ASP A 79 27.38 -0.10 4.70
N ARG A 80 26.11 -0.26 4.29
CA ARG A 80 24.99 -0.33 5.24
C ARG A 80 24.81 -1.75 5.77
N MET A 81 24.74 -1.87 7.09
CA MET A 81 24.34 -3.14 7.72
C MET A 81 22.86 -3.43 7.41
N PRO A 82 22.53 -4.69 7.14
CA PRO A 82 21.13 -5.08 6.94
C PRO A 82 20.26 -4.77 8.17
N THR A 83 19.08 -4.23 7.93
CA THR A 83 18.06 -3.98 8.95
C THR A 83 17.05 -5.12 8.95
N LEU A 84 16.68 -5.62 10.13
CA LEU A 84 15.66 -6.66 10.24
C LEU A 84 14.27 -6.08 9.95
N TRP A 85 13.49 -6.76 9.13
CA TRP A 85 12.13 -6.36 8.78
C TRP A 85 11.25 -6.12 10.01
N ARG A 86 11.36 -6.99 11.01
CA ARG A 86 10.59 -6.87 12.25
C ARG A 86 10.86 -5.54 13.00
N ASP A 87 12.06 -4.96 12.84
CA ASP A 87 12.44 -3.74 13.56
C ASP A 87 11.80 -2.48 12.94
N ILE A 88 11.46 -2.52 11.64
CA ILE A 88 10.85 -1.39 10.92
C ILE A 88 9.38 -1.61 10.56
N LYS A 89 8.84 -2.81 10.79
CA LYS A 89 7.46 -3.16 10.42
C LYS A 89 6.44 -2.25 11.12
N ASP A 90 6.60 -2.04 12.42
CA ASP A 90 5.68 -1.21 13.20
C ASP A 90 5.75 0.26 12.80
N GLU A 91 6.94 0.79 12.55
CA GLU A 91 7.12 2.13 12.00
C GLU A 91 6.47 2.27 10.63
N THR A 92 6.67 1.28 9.75
CA THR A 92 6.02 1.21 8.43
C THR A 92 4.50 1.32 8.53
N ARG A 93 3.88 0.57 9.43
CA ARG A 93 2.43 0.62 9.70
C ARG A 93 2.00 1.96 10.28
N GLN A 94 2.80 2.49 11.20
CA GLN A 94 2.49 3.74 11.89
C GLN A 94 2.48 4.93 10.92
N VAL A 95 3.49 5.09 10.08
CA VAL A 95 3.53 6.21 9.11
C VAL A 95 2.40 6.12 8.09
N ALA A 96 1.97 4.90 7.75
CA ALA A 96 0.83 4.67 6.86
C ALA A 96 -0.49 5.11 7.54
N ARG A 97 -0.71 4.76 8.81
CA ARG A 97 -1.89 5.18 9.59
C ARG A 97 -1.95 6.70 9.76
N GLU A 98 -0.83 7.31 10.14
CA GLU A 98 -0.73 8.76 10.34
C GLU A 98 -1.08 9.50 9.05
N LYS A 99 -0.54 9.03 7.92
CA LYS A 99 -0.85 9.61 6.62
C LYS A 99 -2.32 9.49 6.26
N ALA A 100 -2.90 8.30 6.44
CA ALA A 100 -4.32 8.06 6.18
C ALA A 100 -5.21 8.94 7.08
N SER A 101 -4.96 8.98 8.38
CA SER A 101 -5.71 9.79 9.33
C SER A 101 -5.66 11.27 8.97
N SER A 102 -4.47 11.79 8.67
CA SER A 102 -4.29 13.19 8.25
C SER A 102 -5.05 13.55 6.96
N LEU A 103 -5.11 12.63 6.00
CA LEU A 103 -5.85 12.84 4.76
C LEU A 103 -7.36 12.81 4.99
N LEU A 104 -7.82 11.92 5.85
CA LEU A 104 -9.23 11.76 6.17
C LEU A 104 -9.78 12.91 7.05
N GLU A 105 -8.91 13.61 7.77
CA GLU A 105 -9.25 14.83 8.53
C GLU A 105 -9.27 16.08 7.63
N SER A 106 -8.60 16.02 6.47
CA SER A 106 -8.60 17.11 5.51
C SER A 106 -9.93 17.16 4.74
N GLU A 107 -10.36 18.36 4.31
CA GLU A 107 -11.60 18.55 3.55
C GLU A 107 -11.52 18.01 2.09
N HIS A 108 -10.46 17.28 1.75
CA HIS A 108 -10.28 16.74 0.40
C HIS A 108 -11.11 15.46 0.26
N ASN A 109 -11.97 15.43 -0.73
CA ASN A 109 -12.71 14.22 -1.12
C ASN A 109 -11.79 13.24 -1.87
N LEU A 110 -10.88 12.59 -1.14
CA LEU A 110 -10.02 11.55 -1.68
C LEU A 110 -10.77 10.22 -1.70
N THR A 111 -10.56 9.44 -2.77
CA THR A 111 -11.05 8.08 -2.82
C THR A 111 -10.28 7.19 -1.82
N LYS A 112 -10.82 6.02 -1.51
CA LYS A 112 -10.13 5.03 -0.67
C LYS A 112 -8.80 4.60 -1.31
N THR A 113 -8.80 4.39 -2.62
CA THR A 113 -7.62 4.08 -3.42
C THR A 113 -6.57 5.18 -3.31
N ASP A 114 -6.96 6.45 -3.43
CA ASP A 114 -6.04 7.59 -3.30
C ASP A 114 -5.43 7.68 -1.89
N THR A 115 -6.22 7.38 -0.86
CA THR A 115 -5.73 7.34 0.53
C THR A 115 -4.68 6.25 0.70
N ILE A 116 -4.89 5.05 0.14
CA ILE A 116 -3.93 3.94 0.17
C ILE A 116 -2.65 4.32 -0.58
N ILE A 117 -2.76 4.82 -1.81
CA ILE A 117 -1.60 5.22 -2.62
C ILE A 117 -0.81 6.33 -1.92
N SER A 118 -1.49 7.30 -1.31
CA SER A 118 -0.83 8.37 -0.56
C SER A 118 0.00 7.86 0.63
N ALA A 119 -0.43 6.78 1.26
CA ALA A 119 0.30 6.15 2.36
C ALA A 119 1.53 5.34 1.89
N PHE A 120 1.59 4.93 0.62
CA PHE A 120 2.77 4.26 0.06
C PHE A 120 4.02 5.14 0.14
N GLY A 121 3.86 6.45 -0.03
CA GLY A 121 4.97 7.38 -0.01
C GLY A 121 5.81 7.33 1.28
N PRO A 122 5.27 7.67 2.46
CA PRO A 122 6.00 7.61 3.71
C PRO A 122 6.48 6.18 4.06
N THR A 123 5.71 5.16 3.68
CA THR A 123 6.11 3.75 3.82
C THR A 123 7.37 3.42 3.04
N LEU A 124 7.44 3.82 1.77
CA LEU A 124 8.60 3.60 0.92
C LEU A 124 9.82 4.40 1.38
N ARG A 125 9.61 5.57 1.98
CA ARG A 125 10.69 6.33 2.61
C ARG A 125 11.33 5.51 3.73
N VAL A 126 10.53 5.02 4.70
CA VAL A 126 11.04 4.18 5.80
C VAL A 126 11.79 2.97 5.25
N PHE A 127 11.22 2.29 4.25
CA PHE A 127 11.84 1.10 3.66
C PHE A 127 13.19 1.41 2.99
N THR A 128 13.28 2.46 2.17
CA THR A 128 14.50 2.80 1.44
C THR A 128 15.59 3.39 2.32
N GLU A 129 15.22 4.09 3.40
CA GLU A 129 16.16 4.60 4.41
C GLU A 129 16.85 3.46 5.17
N ASN A 130 16.16 2.34 5.36
CA ASN A 130 16.65 1.17 6.11
C ASN A 130 17.17 0.03 5.21
N TYR A 131 17.21 0.24 3.89
CA TYR A 131 17.67 -0.79 2.97
C TYR A 131 19.21 -1.00 3.06
N PRO A 132 19.72 -2.26 3.00
CA PRO A 132 18.99 -3.51 2.73
C PRO A 132 18.20 -4.02 3.93
N VAL A 133 16.98 -4.51 3.67
CA VAL A 133 16.08 -5.07 4.67
C VAL A 133 16.05 -6.59 4.51
N VAL A 134 16.21 -7.32 5.61
CA VAL A 134 16.21 -8.79 5.62
C VAL A 134 15.19 -9.33 6.62
N ASP A 135 14.73 -10.55 6.41
CA ASP A 135 13.89 -11.29 7.34
C ASP A 135 14.71 -12.02 8.43
N ASP A 136 14.05 -12.80 9.28
CA ASP A 136 14.70 -13.58 10.35
C ASP A 136 15.57 -14.75 9.83
N LYS A 137 15.60 -14.97 8.51
CA LYS A 137 16.43 -15.98 7.83
C LYS A 137 17.53 -15.35 6.98
N ASP A 138 17.77 -14.05 7.16
CA ASP A 138 18.69 -13.25 6.35
C ASP A 138 18.33 -13.19 4.85
N GLU A 139 17.06 -13.47 4.48
CA GLU A 139 16.58 -13.31 3.11
C GLU A 139 16.13 -11.86 2.85
N LEU A 140 16.47 -11.33 1.67
CA LEU A 140 16.10 -9.96 1.30
C LEU A 140 14.59 -9.78 1.22
N VAL A 141 14.08 -8.85 2.02
CA VAL A 141 12.69 -8.39 1.97
C VAL A 141 12.52 -7.36 0.86
N ARG A 142 11.44 -7.48 0.10
CA ARG A 142 11.13 -6.55 -0.98
C ARG A 142 10.17 -5.45 -0.54
N PRO A 143 10.15 -4.28 -1.22
CA PRO A 143 9.24 -3.17 -0.92
C PRO A 143 7.76 -3.58 -0.87
N ARG A 144 7.35 -4.56 -1.66
CA ARG A 144 5.97 -5.08 -1.67
C ARG A 144 5.46 -5.51 -0.30
N GLU A 145 6.34 -6.00 0.59
CA GLU A 145 5.94 -6.40 1.95
C GLU A 145 5.58 -5.16 2.79
N ALA A 146 6.37 -4.10 2.67
CA ALA A 146 6.06 -2.82 3.32
C ALA A 146 4.77 -2.20 2.78
N LEU A 147 4.54 -2.28 1.47
CA LEU A 147 3.33 -1.76 0.83
C LEU A 147 2.06 -2.55 1.23
N ARG A 148 2.18 -3.87 1.42
CA ARG A 148 1.09 -4.70 1.95
C ARG A 148 0.72 -4.30 3.38
N GLU A 149 1.72 -4.12 4.24
CA GLU A 149 1.49 -3.66 5.62
C GLU A 149 0.88 -2.25 5.65
N ALA A 150 1.32 -1.35 4.77
CA ALA A 150 0.73 -0.03 4.63
C ALA A 150 -0.74 -0.11 4.21
N ARG A 151 -1.06 -0.91 3.20
CA ARG A 151 -2.44 -1.11 2.74
C ARG A 151 -3.32 -1.63 3.88
N THR A 152 -2.85 -2.64 4.62
CA THR A 152 -3.57 -3.18 5.78
C THR A 152 -3.80 -2.10 6.84
N ALA A 153 -2.76 -1.34 7.18
CA ALA A 153 -2.85 -0.30 8.19
C ALA A 153 -3.82 0.83 7.81
N VAL A 154 -3.80 1.27 6.54
CA VAL A 154 -4.76 2.27 6.02
C VAL A 154 -6.18 1.73 6.05
N THR A 155 -6.35 0.47 5.68
CA THR A 155 -7.65 -0.21 5.71
C THR A 155 -8.25 -0.19 7.11
N GLU A 156 -7.45 -0.54 8.13
CA GLU A 156 -7.88 -0.48 9.54
C GLU A 156 -8.40 0.92 9.91
N VAL A 157 -7.71 1.98 9.47
CA VAL A 157 -8.12 3.37 9.71
C VAL A 157 -9.45 3.70 9.01
N LEU A 158 -9.58 3.31 7.73
CA LEU A 158 -10.81 3.52 6.96
C LEU A 158 -12.01 2.84 7.62
N ILE A 159 -11.80 1.62 8.12
CA ILE A 159 -12.84 0.87 8.84
C ILE A 159 -13.23 1.54 10.13
N GLN A 160 -12.25 1.87 10.97
CA GLN A 160 -12.52 2.54 12.24
C GLN A 160 -13.35 3.81 12.05
N ARG A 161 -13.11 4.52 10.93
CA ARG A 161 -13.87 5.73 10.59
C ARG A 161 -15.29 5.43 10.12
N GLU A 162 -15.45 4.49 9.17
CA GLU A 162 -16.77 4.14 8.59
C GLU A 162 -17.68 3.46 9.62
N LEU A 163 -17.08 2.72 10.53
CA LEU A 163 -17.76 1.88 11.49
C LEU A 163 -17.68 2.40 12.93
N ALA A 164 -17.26 3.68 13.12
CA ALA A 164 -17.11 4.28 14.43
C ALA A 164 -18.34 4.03 15.33
N GLY A 165 -18.32 2.93 16.09
CA GLY A 165 -19.31 2.53 17.08
C GLY A 165 -20.10 1.24 16.82
N SER A 166 -19.85 0.46 15.75
CA SER A 166 -20.67 -0.73 15.49
C SER A 166 -19.90 -2.04 15.21
N LEU A 167 -18.58 -2.07 15.32
CA LEU A 167 -17.80 -3.30 15.06
C LEU A 167 -17.69 -4.28 16.24
N ASP A 168 -17.90 -3.83 17.45
CA ASP A 168 -17.81 -4.71 18.64
C ASP A 168 -18.83 -5.86 18.61
N ASP A 169 -19.89 -5.73 17.77
CA ASP A 169 -20.95 -6.72 17.60
C ASP A 169 -20.89 -7.48 16.26
N VAL A 170 -19.89 -7.23 15.39
CA VAL A 170 -19.78 -7.87 14.08
C VAL A 170 -18.77 -9.01 14.14
N ASP A 171 -19.18 -10.21 13.69
CA ASP A 171 -18.29 -11.37 13.64
C ASP A 171 -17.13 -11.17 12.66
N SER A 172 -16.02 -11.86 12.92
CA SER A 172 -14.78 -11.72 12.16
C SER A 172 -14.94 -11.97 10.65
N LEU A 173 -15.85 -12.87 10.26
CA LEU A 173 -16.10 -13.20 8.86
C LEU A 173 -16.85 -12.08 8.14
N SER A 174 -17.89 -11.54 8.77
CA SER A 174 -18.61 -10.35 8.28
C SER A 174 -17.68 -9.15 8.19
N THR A 175 -16.84 -8.97 9.20
CA THR A 175 -15.77 -7.96 9.20
C THR A 175 -14.86 -8.14 7.99
N TRP A 176 -14.30 -9.34 7.76
CA TRP A 176 -13.47 -9.63 6.60
C TRP A 176 -14.17 -9.33 5.26
N TYR A 177 -15.44 -9.72 5.13
CA TYR A 177 -16.22 -9.51 3.91
C TYR A 177 -16.45 -8.02 3.64
N ILE A 178 -16.89 -7.27 4.65
CA ILE A 178 -17.09 -5.81 4.57
C ILE A 178 -15.77 -5.12 4.21
N LEU A 179 -14.66 -5.52 4.85
CA LEU A 179 -13.33 -5.00 4.58
C LEU A 179 -12.90 -5.23 3.15
N SER A 180 -13.08 -6.45 2.69
CA SER A 180 -12.75 -6.82 1.31
C SER A 180 -13.49 -5.95 0.30
N TRP A 181 -14.77 -5.68 0.54
CA TRP A 181 -15.56 -4.76 -0.29
C TRP A 181 -15.08 -3.31 -0.19
N LEU A 182 -14.81 -2.83 1.02
CA LEU A 182 -14.40 -1.44 1.25
C LEU A 182 -13.03 -1.11 0.65
N VAL A 183 -12.11 -2.08 0.68
CA VAL A 183 -10.72 -1.85 0.26
C VAL A 183 -10.53 -1.97 -1.23
N TYR A 184 -11.16 -2.97 -1.82
CA TYR A 184 -10.87 -3.31 -3.21
C TYR A 184 -11.93 -2.78 -4.18
N GLU A 185 -13.11 -2.38 -3.68
CA GLU A 185 -14.24 -1.89 -4.52
C GLU A 185 -14.51 -2.79 -5.75
N GLN A 186 -13.99 -4.01 -5.73
CA GLN A 186 -14.02 -4.98 -6.81
C GLN A 186 -14.49 -6.34 -6.29
N GLN A 187 -15.14 -7.09 -7.15
CA GLN A 187 -15.52 -8.46 -6.82
C GLN A 187 -14.35 -9.44 -6.81
N SER A 188 -13.21 -9.09 -7.43
CA SER A 188 -12.02 -9.93 -7.55
C SER A 188 -10.85 -9.30 -6.83
N ILE A 189 -10.23 -10.07 -5.93
CA ILE A 189 -9.14 -9.65 -5.05
C ILE A 189 -8.02 -10.67 -5.17
N PRO A 190 -6.74 -10.28 -5.29
CA PRO A 190 -5.63 -11.22 -5.25
C PRO A 190 -5.71 -12.09 -3.99
N TYR A 191 -5.57 -13.41 -4.17
CA TYR A 191 -5.77 -14.38 -3.10
C TYR A 191 -4.89 -14.12 -1.87
N ASP A 192 -3.63 -13.78 -2.08
CA ASP A 192 -2.69 -13.49 -1.00
C ASP A 192 -3.11 -12.25 -0.21
N GLU A 193 -3.66 -11.23 -0.87
CA GLU A 193 -4.15 -10.02 -0.22
C GLU A 193 -5.42 -10.29 0.59
N ALA A 194 -6.36 -11.05 0.03
CA ALA A 194 -7.58 -11.47 0.73
C ALA A 194 -7.26 -12.33 1.96
N ARG A 195 -6.24 -13.21 1.86
CA ARG A 195 -5.76 -14.03 2.97
C ARG A 195 -5.10 -13.21 4.07
N GLN A 196 -4.25 -12.25 3.69
CA GLN A 196 -3.60 -11.33 4.65
C GLN A 196 -4.65 -10.51 5.42
N LEU A 197 -5.65 -10.00 4.72
CA LEU A 197 -6.77 -9.29 5.33
C LEU A 197 -7.52 -10.20 6.31
N GLY A 198 -7.78 -11.46 5.93
CA GLY A 198 -8.42 -12.45 6.79
C GLY A 198 -7.64 -12.70 8.08
N LEU A 199 -6.32 -12.92 7.96
CA LEU A 199 -5.45 -13.12 9.13
C LEU A 199 -5.46 -11.91 10.08
N GLY A 200 -5.54 -10.68 9.52
CA GLY A 200 -5.62 -9.45 10.29
C GLY A 200 -6.88 -9.33 11.16
N VAL A 201 -7.97 -9.98 10.78
CA VAL A 201 -9.26 -10.00 11.52
C VAL A 201 -9.60 -11.36 12.14
N GLY A 202 -8.63 -12.28 12.16
CA GLY A 202 -8.80 -13.60 12.78
C GLY A 202 -9.58 -14.62 11.94
N VAL A 203 -9.62 -14.45 10.61
CA VAL A 203 -10.32 -15.34 9.66
C VAL A 203 -9.32 -16.09 8.80
N GLN A 204 -9.44 -17.42 8.76
CA GLN A 204 -8.77 -18.26 7.78
C GLN A 204 -9.72 -18.51 6.60
N ILE A 205 -9.55 -17.73 5.52
CA ILE A 205 -10.48 -17.74 4.38
C ILE A 205 -10.60 -19.10 3.69
N ASP A 206 -9.59 -19.96 3.79
CA ASP A 206 -9.63 -21.33 3.25
C ASP A 206 -10.63 -22.22 3.98
N GLU A 207 -10.78 -22.05 5.28
CA GLU A 207 -11.72 -22.81 6.12
C GLU A 207 -13.15 -22.36 5.88
N VAL A 208 -13.35 -21.07 5.57
CA VAL A 208 -14.66 -20.44 5.36
C VAL A 208 -15.28 -20.80 4.01
N LYS A 209 -14.49 -21.11 2.99
CA LYS A 209 -14.96 -21.36 1.63
C LYS A 209 -16.01 -22.46 1.52
N SER A 210 -15.90 -23.51 2.30
CA SER A 210 -16.79 -24.65 2.24
C SER A 210 -18.16 -24.40 2.86
N ASP A 211 -18.23 -23.48 3.85
CA ASP A 211 -19.42 -23.38 4.71
C ASP A 211 -20.34 -22.22 4.33
N THR A 212 -19.81 -21.10 3.82
CA THR A 212 -20.62 -19.87 3.69
C THR A 212 -20.92 -19.45 2.26
N LYS A 213 -20.19 -19.93 1.26
CA LYS A 213 -20.32 -19.54 -0.16
C LYS A 213 -20.23 -18.02 -0.42
N ILE A 214 -19.66 -17.26 0.50
CA ILE A 214 -19.53 -15.81 0.38
C ILE A 214 -18.41 -15.39 -0.58
N TRP A 215 -17.54 -16.32 -0.93
CA TRP A 215 -16.50 -16.11 -1.91
C TRP A 215 -16.17 -17.40 -2.68
N SER A 216 -15.50 -17.25 -3.82
CA SER A 216 -14.97 -18.35 -4.62
C SER A 216 -13.56 -18.04 -5.10
N LYS A 217 -12.76 -19.09 -5.35
CA LYS A 217 -11.44 -18.93 -5.95
C LYS A 217 -11.55 -19.00 -7.47
N SER A 218 -11.03 -17.99 -8.16
CA SER A 218 -10.91 -17.94 -9.61
C SER A 218 -9.46 -17.69 -9.99
N ARG A 219 -8.73 -18.72 -10.43
CA ARG A 219 -7.28 -18.70 -10.66
C ARG A 219 -6.53 -18.30 -9.37
N ASP A 220 -5.87 -17.13 -9.38
CA ASP A 220 -5.12 -16.60 -8.26
C ASP A 220 -5.89 -15.52 -7.48
N ASP A 221 -7.19 -15.38 -7.74
CA ASP A 221 -8.04 -14.39 -7.12
C ASP A 221 -9.13 -14.99 -6.23
N VAL A 222 -9.53 -14.21 -5.23
CA VAL A 222 -10.77 -14.37 -4.47
C VAL A 222 -11.84 -13.54 -5.15
N VAL A 223 -12.95 -14.18 -5.51
CA VAL A 223 -14.14 -13.50 -6.05
C VAL A 223 -15.20 -13.50 -4.97
N LEU A 224 -15.59 -12.30 -4.51
CA LEU A 224 -16.63 -12.12 -3.52
C LEU A 224 -18.02 -12.38 -4.17
N SER A 225 -18.88 -13.11 -3.45
CA SER A 225 -20.25 -13.31 -3.87
C SER A 225 -21.03 -12.02 -3.67
N GLY A 226 -21.53 -11.43 -4.75
CA GLY A 226 -22.33 -10.22 -4.68
C GLY A 226 -23.65 -10.46 -3.95
N HIS A 227 -24.12 -9.44 -3.25
CA HIS A 227 -25.49 -9.43 -2.73
C HIS A 227 -26.43 -9.21 -3.92
N GLN A 228 -26.99 -10.28 -4.44
CA GLN A 228 -28.14 -10.16 -5.33
C GLN A 228 -29.36 -9.87 -4.45
N GLY A 229 -29.77 -8.57 -4.46
CA GLY A 229 -31.01 -8.14 -3.87
C GLY A 229 -32.24 -8.66 -4.62
#